data_2c9cfdb72a2ee22dfe8f41fdd9988d23
#
_entry.id   2c9cfdb72a2ee22dfe8f41fdd9988d23
#
_cell.length_a   1.000
_cell.length_b   1.000
_cell.length_c   1.000
_cell.angle_alpha   90.00
_cell.angle_beta   90.00
_cell.angle_gamma   90.00
#
_symmetry.space_group_name_H-M   'P 1'
#
loop_
_entity.id
_entity.type
_entity.pdbx_description
1 polymer ?
#
loop_
_entity_poly.entity_id
_entity_poly.type
_entity_poly.pdbx_seq_one_letter_code
_entity_poly.pdbx_strand_id
1 'polypeptide(L)'
;MKEIIRDNFRIFAREISIYSPLKNSFSIMINSQDIKKGTCIRMDGKLYFCIDFLHRKPGKGNTIMNVTLKDVVNGGVLEKRFNIGEKLEDVRVERRPYQYLYQEGDDYVFMNNETFEQVNIPEDQITGVKFMKEGQNVEVVTDASTETVLYAELPAKVHLEITWTEPGLKGDTATNTLKPAKVETGAEIRVPLFINEGEIVEVDTRDGSYLGRVKA
;
A
#
# COMPACT_ATOMS: atom_id res chain seq x y z
N MET A 1 46.51 -26.78 -11.66
CA MET A 1 46.04 -25.55 -12.33
C MET A 1 44.53 -25.38 -12.30
N LYS A 2 43.78 -26.05 -11.38
CA LYS A 2 42.33 -25.93 -11.21
C LYS A 2 41.91 -25.42 -9.80
N GLU A 3 42.82 -25.22 -8.88
CA GLU A 3 42.53 -24.74 -7.52
C GLU A 3 42.70 -23.21 -7.32
N ILE A 4 43.48 -22.56 -8.21
CA ILE A 4 43.76 -21.11 -8.09
C ILE A 4 42.60 -20.23 -8.55
N ILE A 5 41.62 -20.78 -9.30
CA ILE A 5 40.46 -20.00 -9.83
C ILE A 5 39.30 -19.95 -8.83
N ARG A 6 39.27 -20.84 -7.83
CA ARG A 6 38.17 -20.86 -6.82
C ARG A 6 38.33 -19.87 -5.71
N ASP A 7 39.53 -19.45 -5.37
CA ASP A 7 39.79 -18.52 -4.27
C ASP A 7 39.61 -17.05 -4.67
N ASN A 8 39.81 -16.71 -5.94
CA ASN A 8 39.58 -15.33 -6.40
C ASN A 8 38.09 -14.94 -6.53
N PHE A 9 37.18 -15.92 -6.62
CA PHE A 9 35.74 -15.64 -6.68
C PHE A 9 35.11 -15.43 -5.29
N ARG A 10 35.76 -15.91 -4.23
CA ARG A 10 35.30 -15.72 -2.83
C ARG A 10 35.72 -14.39 -2.21
N ILE A 11 36.78 -13.77 -2.73
CA ILE A 11 37.28 -12.47 -2.26
C ILE A 11 36.46 -11.33 -2.87
N PHE A 12 35.97 -11.48 -4.12
CA PHE A 12 35.14 -10.45 -4.78
C PHE A 12 33.69 -10.38 -4.25
N ALA A 13 33.19 -11.46 -3.64
CA ALA A 13 31.82 -11.47 -3.06
C ALA A 13 31.73 -10.88 -1.64
N ARG A 14 32.84 -10.51 -1.03
CA ARG A 14 32.90 -10.00 0.35
C ARG A 14 33.09 -8.49 0.45
N GLU A 15 33.40 -7.80 -0.66
CA GLU A 15 33.63 -6.34 -0.65
C GLU A 15 32.49 -5.50 -1.23
N ILE A 16 31.38 -6.11 -1.69
CA ILE A 16 30.21 -5.36 -2.21
C ILE A 16 29.21 -4.99 -1.11
N SER A 17 29.47 -5.39 0.14
CA SER A 17 28.53 -5.15 1.26
C SER A 17 28.85 -3.92 2.13
N ILE A 18 29.73 -3.00 1.74
CA ILE A 18 30.14 -1.86 2.59
C ILE A 18 30.00 -0.50 1.86
N TYR A 19 29.22 -0.41 0.79
CA TYR A 19 28.81 0.89 0.26
C TYR A 19 27.29 0.99 0.22
N SER A 20 26.70 1.02 1.42
CA SER A 20 25.47 1.77 1.59
C SER A 20 25.86 3.25 1.58
N PRO A 21 25.55 4.03 0.54
CA PRO A 21 25.70 5.47 0.66
C PRO A 21 24.76 5.88 1.80
N LEU A 22 25.34 6.40 2.88
CA LEU A 22 24.63 7.28 3.80
C LEU A 22 24.11 8.44 2.94
N LYS A 23 22.96 8.24 2.28
CA LYS A 23 22.17 9.33 1.77
C LYS A 23 21.80 10.12 3.00
N ASN A 24 22.49 11.25 3.24
CA ASN A 24 22.02 12.27 4.14
C ASN A 24 20.62 12.64 3.68
N SER A 25 19.63 11.94 4.17
CA SER A 25 18.24 12.35 4.03
C SER A 25 18.11 13.62 4.85
N PHE A 26 18.10 14.76 4.19
CA PHE A 26 17.66 15.99 4.80
C PHE A 26 16.19 15.83 5.12
N SER A 27 15.89 15.31 6.32
CA SER A 27 14.52 15.28 6.81
C SER A 27 14.01 16.70 6.90
N ILE A 28 12.98 17.00 6.14
CA ILE A 28 12.30 18.30 6.22
C ILE A 28 11.52 18.31 7.52
N MET A 29 11.86 19.24 8.41
CA MET A 29 11.16 19.37 9.69
C MET A 29 10.12 20.46 9.59
N ILE A 30 8.86 20.11 9.88
CA ILE A 30 7.76 21.07 10.01
C ILE A 30 7.38 21.27 11.49
N ASN A 31 6.79 22.40 11.82
CA ASN A 31 6.19 22.58 13.14
C ASN A 31 4.80 21.94 13.18
N SER A 32 4.42 21.42 14.33
CA SER A 32 3.09 20.82 14.53
C SER A 32 1.92 21.70 14.09
N GLN A 33 2.06 23.02 14.21
CA GLN A 33 1.06 24.00 13.78
C GLN A 33 0.89 24.11 12.27
N ASP A 34 1.86 23.63 11.49
CA ASP A 34 1.88 23.68 10.02
C ASP A 34 1.26 22.42 9.39
N ILE A 35 0.89 21.44 10.21
CA ILE A 35 0.22 20.22 9.76
C ILE A 35 -1.14 20.57 9.17
N LYS A 36 -1.42 20.00 8.00
CA LYS A 36 -2.70 20.12 7.27
C LYS A 36 -3.21 18.74 6.88
N LYS A 37 -4.47 18.64 6.48
CA LYS A 37 -4.99 17.42 5.84
C LYS A 37 -4.14 17.04 4.63
N GLY A 38 -3.71 15.79 4.56
CA GLY A 38 -2.81 15.29 3.53
C GLY A 38 -1.32 15.43 3.82
N THR A 39 -0.91 16.13 4.90
CA THR A 39 0.50 16.12 5.34
C THR A 39 0.91 14.69 5.74
N CYS A 40 2.02 14.21 5.20
CA CYS A 40 2.62 12.93 5.58
C CYS A 40 3.75 13.18 6.58
N ILE A 41 3.69 12.58 7.75
CA ILE A 41 4.72 12.69 8.77
C ILE A 41 5.31 11.33 9.10
N ARG A 42 6.62 11.30 9.40
CA ARG A 42 7.29 10.13 9.96
C ARG A 42 7.31 10.24 11.47
N MET A 43 6.87 9.17 12.15
CA MET A 43 6.85 9.07 13.60
C MET A 43 7.10 7.61 14.01
N ASP A 44 8.05 7.41 14.90
CA ASP A 44 8.44 6.08 15.40
C ASP A 44 8.75 5.07 14.26
N GLY A 45 9.39 5.56 13.19
CA GLY A 45 9.74 4.76 12.01
C GLY A 45 8.59 4.45 11.06
N LYS A 46 7.35 4.88 11.38
CA LYS A 46 6.16 4.68 10.55
C LYS A 46 5.72 5.99 9.90
N LEU A 47 5.01 5.85 8.80
CA LEU A 47 4.44 6.96 8.05
C LEU A 47 2.95 7.13 8.35
N TYR A 48 2.54 8.36 8.55
CA TYR A 48 1.16 8.70 8.84
C TYR A 48 0.67 9.87 8.01
N PHE A 49 -0.51 9.74 7.41
CA PHE A 49 -1.21 10.87 6.81
C PHE A 49 -2.11 11.57 7.84
N CYS A 50 -2.05 12.88 7.89
CA CYS A 50 -3.03 13.68 8.61
C CYS A 50 -4.36 13.68 7.85
N ILE A 51 -5.39 13.05 8.41
CA ILE A 51 -6.75 13.02 7.84
C ILE A 51 -7.65 14.11 8.43
N ASP A 52 -7.37 14.52 9.68
CA ASP A 52 -8.06 15.65 10.33
C ASP A 52 -7.20 16.28 11.42
N PHE A 53 -7.48 17.54 11.77
CA PHE A 53 -6.78 18.21 12.85
C PHE A 53 -7.67 19.27 13.53
N LEU A 54 -7.43 19.50 14.81
CA LEU A 54 -8.14 20.49 15.60
C LEU A 54 -7.16 21.27 16.50
N HIS A 55 -7.13 22.59 16.31
CA HIS A 55 -6.45 23.49 17.23
C HIS A 55 -7.29 23.72 18.49
N ARG A 56 -6.76 23.38 19.65
CA ARG A 56 -7.37 23.62 20.94
C ARG A 56 -6.57 24.65 21.71
N LYS A 57 -7.20 25.77 22.03
CA LYS A 57 -6.67 26.80 22.94
C LYS A 57 -7.38 26.66 24.31
N PRO A 58 -6.82 25.92 25.26
CA PRO A 58 -7.36 25.92 26.61
C PRO A 58 -7.20 27.32 27.23
N GLY A 59 -8.15 27.76 28.04
CA GLY A 59 -8.13 29.10 28.64
C GLY A 59 -6.94 29.37 29.59
N LYS A 60 -6.29 28.33 30.08
CA LYS A 60 -5.01 28.35 30.81
C LYS A 60 -4.17 27.20 30.28
N GLY A 61 -2.97 27.47 29.73
CA GLY A 61 -2.01 26.49 29.25
C GLY A 61 -1.62 26.67 27.78
N ASN A 62 -0.68 25.83 27.31
CA ASN A 62 -0.19 25.88 25.94
C ASN A 62 -1.28 25.44 24.96
N THR A 63 -1.29 26.05 23.80
CA THR A 63 -2.14 25.59 22.69
C THR A 63 -1.69 24.18 22.27
N ILE A 64 -2.65 23.30 22.08
CA ILE A 64 -2.45 21.91 21.71
C ILE A 64 -3.09 21.68 20.34
N MET A 65 -2.43 20.90 19.50
CA MET A 65 -2.97 20.43 18.25
C MET A 65 -3.32 18.94 18.36
N ASN A 66 -4.60 18.62 18.25
CA ASN A 66 -5.06 17.23 18.13
C ASN A 66 -5.06 16.89 16.64
N VAL A 67 -4.37 15.82 16.26
CA VAL A 67 -4.26 15.38 14.88
C VAL A 67 -4.74 13.94 14.78
N THR A 68 -5.66 13.71 13.86
CA THR A 68 -6.10 12.36 13.49
C THR A 68 -5.20 11.88 12.35
N LEU A 69 -4.46 10.83 12.63
CA LEU A 69 -3.44 10.25 11.77
C LEU A 69 -3.90 8.89 11.26
N LYS A 70 -3.69 8.62 9.98
CA LYS A 70 -3.90 7.32 9.37
C LYS A 70 -2.55 6.71 9.04
N ASP A 71 -2.28 5.50 9.55
CA ASP A 71 -1.10 4.70 9.17
C ASP A 71 -1.16 4.43 7.67
N VAL A 72 -0.06 4.71 6.99
CA VAL A 72 0.03 4.65 5.53
C VAL A 72 -0.04 3.22 5.02
N VAL A 73 0.58 2.28 5.73
CA VAL A 73 0.68 0.87 5.33
C VAL A 73 -0.52 0.06 5.84
N ASN A 74 -0.80 0.17 7.14
CA ASN A 74 -1.81 -0.67 7.79
C ASN A 74 -3.22 -0.06 7.78
N GLY A 75 -3.37 1.20 7.37
CA GLY A 75 -4.66 1.91 7.34
C GLY A 75 -5.27 2.23 8.71
N GLY A 76 -4.61 1.84 9.80
CA GLY A 76 -5.08 2.11 11.17
C GLY A 76 -5.14 3.61 11.46
N VAL A 77 -6.18 4.03 12.18
CA VAL A 77 -6.38 5.45 12.55
C VAL A 77 -6.07 5.64 14.02
N LEU A 78 -5.30 6.68 14.34
CA LEU A 78 -4.98 7.07 15.71
C LEU A 78 -5.10 8.58 15.89
N GLU A 79 -5.43 9.03 17.10
CA GLU A 79 -5.37 10.44 17.49
C GLU A 79 -4.10 10.72 18.29
N LYS A 80 -3.37 11.73 17.87
CA LYS A 80 -2.15 12.20 18.54
C LYS A 80 -2.28 13.67 18.90
N ARG A 81 -1.75 14.01 20.08
CA ARG A 81 -1.65 15.40 20.56
C ARG A 81 -0.23 15.88 20.42
N PHE A 82 -0.08 17.04 19.81
CA PHE A 82 1.21 17.72 19.67
C PHE A 82 1.13 19.07 20.37
N ASN A 83 2.23 19.44 21.03
CA ASN A 83 2.37 20.79 21.54
C ASN A 83 2.71 21.74 20.39
N ILE A 84 2.25 22.99 20.45
CA ILE A 84 2.62 23.99 19.45
C ILE A 84 4.12 24.19 19.43
N GLY A 85 4.71 24.17 18.21
CA GLY A 85 6.15 24.32 18.01
C GLY A 85 6.93 22.99 18.09
N GLU A 86 6.27 21.88 18.37
CA GLU A 86 6.89 20.55 18.26
C GLU A 86 7.29 20.28 16.81
N LYS A 87 8.53 19.84 16.62
CA LYS A 87 9.06 19.54 15.28
C LYS A 87 8.77 18.12 14.91
N LEU A 88 8.29 17.94 13.69
CA LEU A 88 7.92 16.65 13.12
C LEU A 88 8.60 16.49 11.75
N GLU A 89 8.98 15.28 11.43
CA GLU A 89 9.58 14.96 10.14
C GLU A 89 8.47 14.92 9.07
N ASP A 90 8.51 15.88 8.15
CA ASP A 90 7.62 15.93 6.98
C ASP A 90 8.20 15.06 5.87
N VAL A 91 7.38 14.18 5.32
CA VAL A 91 7.75 13.30 4.21
C VAL A 91 6.94 13.69 2.99
N ARG A 92 7.61 14.29 2.04
CA ARG A 92 6.99 14.61 0.76
C ARG A 92 6.86 13.34 -0.06
N VAL A 93 5.63 12.94 -0.35
CA VAL A 93 5.36 11.72 -1.11
C VAL A 93 4.99 12.04 -2.56
N GLU A 94 5.46 11.21 -3.47
CA GLU A 94 5.06 11.19 -4.87
C GLU A 94 4.38 9.88 -5.20
N ARG A 95 3.35 9.92 -6.06
CA ARG A 95 2.63 8.78 -6.57
C ARG A 95 2.92 8.63 -8.04
N ARG A 96 3.34 7.43 -8.44
CA ARG A 96 3.66 7.13 -9.83
C ARG A 96 2.97 5.85 -10.26
N PRO A 97 2.48 5.77 -11.51
CA PRO A 97 1.86 4.56 -12.03
C PRO A 97 2.91 3.52 -12.37
N TYR A 98 2.72 2.31 -11.85
CA TYR A 98 3.50 1.12 -12.15
C TYR A 98 2.59 0.01 -12.64
N GLN A 99 3.15 -0.96 -13.33
CA GLN A 99 2.49 -2.20 -13.70
C GLN A 99 3.07 -3.35 -12.89
N TYR A 100 2.21 -4.13 -12.26
CA TYR A 100 2.63 -5.38 -11.63
C TYR A 100 2.98 -6.41 -12.71
N LEU A 101 4.15 -7.03 -12.62
CA LEU A 101 4.63 -8.00 -13.58
C LEU A 101 4.45 -9.43 -13.08
N TYR A 102 5.12 -9.79 -11.99
CA TYR A 102 5.11 -11.14 -11.42
C TYR A 102 5.62 -11.12 -9.98
N GLN A 103 5.44 -12.26 -9.29
CA GLN A 103 5.98 -12.49 -7.95
C GLN A 103 7.30 -13.25 -8.03
N GLU A 104 8.30 -12.81 -7.28
CA GLU A 104 9.61 -13.46 -7.16
C GLU A 104 9.92 -13.72 -5.69
N GLY A 105 9.70 -14.96 -5.23
CA GLY A 105 9.81 -15.30 -3.81
C GLY A 105 8.77 -14.56 -2.96
N ASP A 106 9.23 -13.79 -1.99
CA ASP A 106 8.37 -12.98 -1.10
C ASP A 106 8.15 -11.55 -1.63
N ASP A 107 8.82 -11.19 -2.74
CA ASP A 107 8.74 -9.87 -3.34
C ASP A 107 7.85 -9.89 -4.61
N TYR A 108 7.27 -8.75 -4.90
CA TYR A 108 6.48 -8.49 -6.09
C TYR A 108 7.21 -7.51 -6.99
N VAL A 109 7.35 -7.84 -8.26
CA VAL A 109 8.09 -7.05 -9.26
C VAL A 109 7.14 -6.11 -9.99
N PHE A 110 7.44 -4.82 -9.95
CA PHE A 110 6.67 -3.78 -10.63
C PHE A 110 7.56 -3.03 -11.62
N MET A 111 6.97 -2.59 -12.71
CA MET A 111 7.63 -1.78 -13.73
C MET A 111 7.01 -0.39 -13.79
N ASN A 112 7.83 0.63 -13.74
CA ASN A 112 7.39 2.00 -13.94
C ASN A 112 6.87 2.19 -15.36
N ASN A 113 5.68 2.74 -15.53
CA ASN A 113 5.06 2.90 -16.85
C ASN A 113 5.71 3.99 -17.72
N GLU A 114 6.55 4.85 -17.13
CA GLU A 114 7.23 5.95 -17.83
C GLU A 114 8.70 5.62 -18.12
N THR A 115 9.43 5.12 -17.09
CA THR A 115 10.88 4.86 -17.20
C THR A 115 11.21 3.43 -17.56
N PHE A 116 10.25 2.49 -17.44
CA PHE A 116 10.42 1.05 -17.61
C PHE A 116 11.39 0.39 -16.62
N GLU A 117 11.79 1.12 -15.59
CA GLU A 117 12.60 0.58 -14.51
C GLU A 117 11.77 -0.34 -13.63
N GLN A 118 12.40 -1.43 -13.18
CA GLN A 118 11.75 -2.41 -12.31
C GLN A 118 12.14 -2.17 -10.85
N VAL A 119 11.19 -2.39 -9.96
CA VAL A 119 11.40 -2.35 -8.51
C VAL A 119 10.75 -3.56 -7.87
N ASN A 120 11.41 -4.09 -6.84
CA ASN A 120 10.87 -5.16 -6.02
C ASN A 120 10.28 -4.55 -4.75
N ILE A 121 9.04 -4.92 -4.45
CA ILE A 121 8.31 -4.44 -3.28
C ILE A 121 7.84 -5.66 -2.49
N PRO A 122 8.18 -5.78 -1.19
CA PRO A 122 7.74 -6.88 -0.36
C PRO A 122 6.22 -6.82 -0.10
N GLU A 123 5.62 -7.99 0.13
CA GLU A 123 4.17 -8.14 0.29
C GLU A 123 3.57 -7.23 1.36
N ASP A 124 4.27 -7.06 2.48
CA ASP A 124 3.82 -6.24 3.62
C ASP A 124 3.74 -4.73 3.31
N GLN A 125 4.35 -4.29 2.21
CA GLN A 125 4.26 -2.92 1.70
C GLN A 125 3.23 -2.77 0.58
N ILE A 126 2.41 -3.78 0.28
CA ILE A 126 1.41 -3.73 -0.79
C ILE A 126 0.00 -3.80 -0.21
N THR A 127 -0.77 -2.74 -0.38
CA THR A 127 -2.17 -2.73 0.05
C THR A 127 -3.05 -3.40 -1.00
N GLY A 128 -3.81 -4.42 -0.56
CA GLY A 128 -4.77 -5.12 -1.41
C GLY A 128 -4.15 -6.24 -2.27
N VAL A 129 -2.94 -6.70 -1.96
CA VAL A 129 -2.17 -7.69 -2.75
C VAL A 129 -2.98 -8.91 -3.19
N LYS A 130 -3.89 -9.41 -2.35
CA LYS A 130 -4.74 -10.58 -2.65
C LYS A 130 -5.69 -10.41 -3.85
N PHE A 131 -5.90 -9.16 -4.28
CA PHE A 131 -6.74 -8.83 -5.44
C PHE A 131 -5.92 -8.37 -6.64
N MET A 132 -4.58 -8.45 -6.54
CA MET A 132 -3.67 -8.02 -7.59
C MET A 132 -3.46 -9.12 -8.61
N LYS A 133 -3.52 -8.78 -9.89
CA LYS A 133 -3.23 -9.70 -11.01
C LYS A 133 -2.14 -9.16 -11.91
N GLU A 134 -1.42 -10.06 -12.58
CA GLU A 134 -0.36 -9.70 -13.53
C GLU A 134 -0.88 -8.74 -14.60
N GLY A 135 -0.05 -7.77 -14.97
CA GLY A 135 -0.39 -6.73 -15.93
C GLY A 135 -1.25 -5.58 -15.36
N GLN A 136 -1.66 -5.64 -14.10
CA GLN A 136 -2.48 -4.61 -13.47
C GLN A 136 -1.67 -3.36 -13.12
N ASN A 137 -2.26 -2.19 -13.37
CA ASN A 137 -1.68 -0.92 -12.91
C ASN A 137 -1.95 -0.72 -11.42
N VAL A 138 -0.91 -0.26 -10.73
CA VAL A 138 -0.90 0.10 -9.31
C VAL A 138 -0.28 1.47 -9.13
N GLU A 139 -0.53 2.12 -8.01
CA GLU A 139 0.19 3.33 -7.62
C GLU A 139 1.32 2.96 -6.65
N VAL A 140 2.55 3.27 -7.03
CA VAL A 140 3.71 3.19 -6.13
C VAL A 140 3.97 4.54 -5.54
N VAL A 141 4.03 4.60 -4.22
CA VAL A 141 4.27 5.81 -3.46
C VAL A 141 5.71 5.84 -3.00
N THR A 142 6.41 6.89 -3.34
CA THR A 142 7.83 7.11 -3.03
C THR A 142 8.02 8.35 -2.18
N ASP A 143 9.07 8.36 -1.38
CA ASP A 143 9.57 9.56 -0.73
C ASP A 143 10.28 10.41 -1.78
N ALA A 144 9.76 11.61 -2.07
CA ALA A 144 10.29 12.49 -3.10
C ALA A 144 11.72 12.98 -2.83
N SER A 145 12.18 12.92 -1.57
CA SER A 145 13.52 13.38 -1.19
C SER A 145 14.60 12.31 -1.35
N THR A 146 14.24 11.04 -1.18
CA THR A 146 15.16 9.90 -1.22
C THR A 146 14.90 8.96 -2.40
N GLU A 147 13.80 9.16 -3.12
CA GLU A 147 13.29 8.27 -4.18
C GLU A 147 13.05 6.82 -3.70
N THR A 148 12.94 6.63 -2.38
CA THR A 148 12.72 5.32 -1.77
C THR A 148 11.25 4.94 -1.89
N VAL A 149 10.97 3.71 -2.31
CA VAL A 149 9.61 3.16 -2.30
C VAL A 149 9.14 3.04 -0.85
N LEU A 150 7.96 3.56 -0.58
CA LEU A 150 7.32 3.50 0.73
C LEU A 150 6.29 2.39 0.80
N TYR A 151 5.45 2.30 -0.22
CA TYR A 151 4.43 1.27 -0.39
C TYR A 151 3.83 1.30 -1.80
N ALA A 152 3.10 0.24 -2.14
CA ALA A 152 2.25 0.20 -3.34
C ALA A 152 0.79 0.01 -2.94
N GLU A 153 -0.12 0.60 -3.70
CA GLU A 153 -1.56 0.40 -3.49
C GLU A 153 -2.26 0.11 -4.81
N LEU A 154 -3.20 -0.83 -4.76
CA LEU A 154 -4.09 -1.08 -5.87
C LEU A 154 -5.11 0.06 -5.99
N PRO A 155 -5.69 0.27 -7.18
CA PRO A 155 -6.91 1.06 -7.31
C PRO A 155 -7.96 0.61 -6.29
N ALA A 156 -8.73 1.56 -5.74
CA ALA A 156 -9.75 1.25 -4.74
C ALA A 156 -10.77 0.20 -5.20
N LYS A 157 -10.89 0.04 -6.52
CA LYS A 157 -11.79 -0.90 -7.18
C LYS A 157 -11.06 -1.64 -8.28
N VAL A 158 -11.28 -2.95 -8.35
CA VAL A 158 -10.72 -3.82 -9.38
C VAL A 158 -11.80 -4.68 -9.99
N HIS A 159 -11.58 -5.09 -11.25
CA HIS A 159 -12.46 -6.00 -11.95
C HIS A 159 -11.84 -7.38 -11.98
N LEU A 160 -12.53 -8.35 -11.40
CA LEU A 160 -12.06 -9.73 -11.27
C LEU A 160 -13.11 -10.71 -11.76
N GLU A 161 -12.66 -11.76 -12.45
CA GLU A 161 -13.52 -12.84 -12.90
C GLU A 161 -13.79 -13.82 -11.74
N ILE A 162 -15.02 -14.28 -11.61
CA ILE A 162 -15.42 -15.34 -10.69
C ILE A 162 -15.00 -16.68 -11.28
N THR A 163 -14.04 -17.34 -10.65
CA THR A 163 -13.55 -18.67 -11.08
C THR A 163 -14.28 -19.81 -10.44
N TRP A 164 -14.90 -19.58 -9.28
CA TRP A 164 -15.72 -20.57 -8.58
C TRP A 164 -16.74 -19.91 -7.67
N THR A 165 -17.93 -20.49 -7.58
CA THR A 165 -18.95 -20.09 -6.60
C THR A 165 -19.93 -21.25 -6.33
N GLU A 166 -20.53 -21.26 -5.15
CA GLU A 166 -21.59 -22.19 -4.85
C GLU A 166 -22.81 -21.98 -5.73
N PRO A 167 -23.53 -23.04 -6.14
CA PRO A 167 -24.79 -22.88 -6.86
C PRO A 167 -25.81 -22.18 -5.95
N GLY A 168 -26.46 -21.14 -6.48
CA GLY A 168 -27.53 -20.43 -5.76
C GLY A 168 -28.72 -21.38 -5.54
N LEU A 169 -29.06 -21.68 -4.29
CA LEU A 169 -30.25 -22.48 -3.98
C LEU A 169 -31.50 -21.68 -4.30
N LYS A 170 -32.36 -22.22 -5.20
CA LYS A 170 -33.70 -21.68 -5.44
C LYS A 170 -34.56 -21.90 -4.20
N GLY A 171 -34.85 -20.84 -3.47
CA GLY A 171 -35.74 -20.89 -2.30
C GLY A 171 -35.38 -19.93 -1.17
N ASP A 172 -34.18 -19.39 -1.17
CA ASP A 172 -33.76 -18.42 -0.18
C ASP A 172 -34.15 -17.01 -0.65
N THR A 173 -35.37 -16.60 -0.34
CA THR A 173 -35.93 -15.28 -0.68
C THR A 173 -35.49 -14.18 0.28
N ALA A 174 -34.51 -14.44 1.14
CA ALA A 174 -33.93 -13.42 1.99
C ALA A 174 -33.13 -12.42 1.14
N THR A 175 -33.67 -11.24 0.95
CA THR A 175 -33.01 -10.05 0.40
C THR A 175 -31.71 -9.83 1.17
N ASN A 176 -30.56 -9.98 0.48
CA ASN A 176 -29.17 -9.84 0.99
C ASN A 176 -28.43 -11.14 1.37
N THR A 177 -28.86 -12.32 0.97
CA THR A 177 -28.06 -13.52 1.13
C THR A 177 -26.87 -13.49 0.19
N LEU A 178 -25.66 -13.58 0.75
CA LEU A 178 -24.39 -13.66 0.03
C LEU A 178 -23.86 -15.08 0.09
N LYS A 179 -23.28 -15.55 -1.01
CA LYS A 179 -22.58 -16.82 -1.12
C LYS A 179 -21.07 -16.64 -1.28
N PRO A 180 -20.25 -17.62 -0.87
CA PRO A 180 -18.81 -17.57 -1.11
C PRO A 180 -18.50 -17.71 -2.60
N ALA A 181 -17.47 -17.02 -3.04
CA ALA A 181 -16.92 -17.11 -4.39
C ALA A 181 -15.42 -16.91 -4.38
N LYS A 182 -14.71 -17.53 -5.33
CA LYS A 182 -13.30 -17.30 -5.60
C LYS A 182 -13.15 -16.51 -6.88
N VAL A 183 -12.26 -15.53 -6.83
CA VAL A 183 -11.89 -14.73 -8.01
C VAL A 183 -10.61 -15.26 -8.65
N GLU A 184 -10.30 -14.79 -9.86
CA GLU A 184 -9.14 -15.23 -10.66
C GLU A 184 -7.79 -15.13 -9.93
N THR A 185 -7.65 -14.24 -8.94
CA THR A 185 -6.45 -14.12 -8.10
C THR A 185 -6.38 -15.17 -6.97
N GLY A 186 -7.41 -16.01 -6.84
CA GLY A 186 -7.54 -17.00 -5.76
C GLY A 186 -8.13 -16.45 -4.46
N ALA A 187 -8.39 -15.14 -4.37
CA ALA A 187 -8.99 -14.53 -3.19
C ALA A 187 -10.47 -14.97 -3.04
N GLU A 188 -10.89 -15.12 -1.80
CA GLU A 188 -12.29 -15.42 -1.48
C GLU A 188 -13.04 -14.12 -1.17
N ILE A 189 -14.21 -13.98 -1.78
CA ILE A 189 -15.14 -12.85 -1.56
C ILE A 189 -16.55 -13.37 -1.34
N ARG A 190 -17.44 -12.49 -0.92
CA ARG A 190 -18.88 -12.80 -0.82
C ARG A 190 -19.65 -12.06 -1.90
N VAL A 191 -20.47 -12.79 -2.67
CA VAL A 191 -21.24 -12.25 -3.79
C VAL A 191 -22.74 -12.58 -3.62
N PRO A 192 -23.64 -11.79 -4.23
CA PRO A 192 -25.06 -12.11 -4.28
C PRO A 192 -25.34 -13.47 -4.96
N LEU A 193 -26.43 -14.12 -4.58
CA LEU A 193 -26.81 -15.47 -5.07
C LEU A 193 -26.90 -15.59 -6.59
N PHE A 194 -27.21 -14.48 -7.30
CA PHE A 194 -27.38 -14.47 -8.76
C PHE A 194 -26.06 -14.40 -9.55
N ILE A 195 -24.92 -14.20 -8.89
CA ILE A 195 -23.62 -14.19 -9.56
C ILE A 195 -23.18 -15.62 -9.87
N ASN A 196 -22.66 -15.84 -11.08
CA ASN A 196 -22.21 -17.14 -11.56
C ASN A 196 -20.72 -17.13 -11.90
N GLU A 197 -20.17 -18.32 -12.08
CA GLU A 197 -18.80 -18.49 -12.61
C GLU A 197 -18.68 -17.88 -14.00
N GLY A 198 -17.52 -17.29 -14.31
CA GLY A 198 -17.23 -16.58 -15.56
C GLY A 198 -17.74 -15.13 -15.59
N GLU A 199 -18.49 -14.68 -14.58
CA GLU A 199 -18.91 -13.27 -14.50
C GLU A 199 -17.80 -12.38 -13.94
N ILE A 200 -17.66 -11.17 -14.51
CA ILE A 200 -16.71 -10.17 -14.02
C ILE A 200 -17.44 -9.29 -13.00
N VAL A 201 -16.82 -9.15 -11.84
CA VAL A 201 -17.34 -8.34 -10.73
C VAL A 201 -16.38 -7.23 -10.34
N GLU A 202 -16.93 -6.11 -9.90
CA GLU A 202 -16.19 -5.02 -9.28
C GLU A 202 -16.07 -5.29 -7.79
N VAL A 203 -14.82 -5.26 -7.26
CA VAL A 203 -14.47 -5.56 -5.87
C VAL A 203 -13.75 -4.36 -5.27
N ASP A 204 -14.11 -3.96 -4.04
CA ASP A 204 -13.33 -3.01 -3.25
C ASP A 204 -12.06 -3.70 -2.74
N THR A 205 -10.90 -3.13 -3.05
CA THR A 205 -9.59 -3.75 -2.71
C THR A 205 -9.23 -3.66 -1.23
N ARG A 206 -9.92 -2.81 -0.46
CA ARG A 206 -9.62 -2.57 0.96
C ARG A 206 -10.21 -3.66 1.85
N ASP A 207 -11.43 -4.09 1.59
CA ASP A 207 -12.17 -5.05 2.41
C ASP A 207 -12.64 -6.30 1.66
N GLY A 208 -12.54 -6.31 0.32
CA GLY A 208 -12.99 -7.41 -0.53
C GLY A 208 -14.49 -7.45 -0.76
N SER A 209 -15.18 -6.34 -0.52
CA SER A 209 -16.62 -6.27 -0.72
C SER A 209 -16.98 -6.24 -2.21
N TYR A 210 -18.03 -6.99 -2.57
CA TYR A 210 -18.64 -6.93 -3.88
C TYR A 210 -19.35 -5.58 -4.07
N LEU A 211 -19.03 -4.85 -5.13
CA LEU A 211 -19.64 -3.57 -5.45
C LEU A 211 -20.66 -3.66 -6.57
N GLY A 212 -20.45 -4.55 -7.52
CA GLY A 212 -21.35 -4.69 -8.66
C GLY A 212 -20.86 -5.70 -9.69
N ARG A 213 -21.76 -6.05 -10.62
CA ARG A 213 -21.41 -6.82 -11.80
C ARG A 213 -21.01 -5.87 -12.92
N VAL A 214 -19.88 -6.15 -13.57
CA VAL A 214 -19.43 -5.41 -14.74
C VAL A 214 -20.24 -5.93 -15.94
N LYS A 215 -20.93 -5.04 -16.63
CA LYS A 215 -21.60 -5.41 -17.89
C LYS A 215 -20.54 -5.46 -18.99
N ALA A 216 -20.50 -6.59 -19.68
CA ALA A 216 -19.73 -6.75 -20.90
C ALA A 216 -20.28 -5.85 -22.02
#